data_edb8a22538d9001b9c9ad14968e03faa
#
_entry.id   edb8a22538d9001b9c9ad14968e03faa
#
_cell.length_a   1.000
_cell.length_b   1.000
_cell.length_c   1.000
_cell.angle_alpha   90.00
_cell.angle_beta   90.00
_cell.angle_gamma   90.00
#
_symmetry.space_group_name_H-M   'P 1'
#
loop_
_entity.id
_entity.type
_entity.pdbx_description
1 polymer ?
#
loop_
_entity_poly.entity_id
_entity_poly.type
_entity_poly.pdbx_seq_one_letter_code
_entity_poly.pdbx_strand_id
1 'polypeptide(L)'
;MDSIYADWNPWHGCTKISTGCKYCYVYRQDEMYGSLTASSLCRKTNNFCLPVKRRRDGSYKIPPGKIVFTCFTSDFLLKDADDWRQDCWRMIRERRDCFFFFFTKRIDRLRECLPPDWGEGYDNVIIGCTVENRDRAAYRLPIFLDLPIKHRAIIIAPMLEQIDISPYLSEKIEEVSVSGESGINARPCNYDWILDIRRQCLEKKVPFTFHQTGAHFIKDGKLYNIPRKYQISQAKKAGIDYKIGKNLVPEPAQEELDKNSPSQLSFWEE
;
A
#
# COMPACT_ATOMS: atom_id res chain seq x y z
N MET A 1 9.73 11.46 18.68
CA MET A 1 8.27 11.26 18.66
C MET A 1 8.00 9.85 18.18
N ASP A 2 7.08 9.12 18.82
CA ASP A 2 6.72 7.78 18.35
C ASP A 2 6.03 7.89 16.98
N SER A 3 6.50 7.11 15.99
CA SER A 3 5.86 7.03 14.68
C SER A 3 4.33 6.85 14.80
N ILE A 4 3.55 7.56 14.00
CA ILE A 4 2.08 7.37 13.95
C ILE A 4 1.70 6.04 13.31
N TYR A 5 2.65 5.33 12.73
CA TYR A 5 2.47 4.05 12.05
C TYR A 5 2.84 2.87 12.93
N ALA A 6 2.17 1.74 12.69
CA ALA A 6 2.52 0.43 13.21
C ALA A 6 2.32 -0.62 12.13
N ASP A 7 3.08 -1.71 12.19
CA ASP A 7 2.94 -2.83 11.25
C ASP A 7 2.27 -4.02 11.94
N TRP A 8 1.32 -4.62 11.25
CA TRP A 8 0.70 -5.87 11.66
C TRP A 8 0.57 -6.83 10.50
N ASN A 9 1.38 -7.89 10.53
CA ASN A 9 1.33 -8.97 9.57
C ASN A 9 0.80 -10.22 10.27
N PRO A 10 -0.53 -10.49 10.22
CA PRO A 10 -1.12 -11.65 10.91
C PRO A 10 -0.64 -12.97 10.30
N TRP A 11 -0.35 -12.98 9.03
CA TRP A 11 0.27 -14.09 8.30
C TRP A 11 1.34 -13.62 7.33
N HIS A 12 2.14 -14.56 6.90
CA HIS A 12 3.19 -14.38 5.91
C HIS A 12 3.04 -15.41 4.80
N GLY A 13 3.46 -15.06 3.58
CA GLY A 13 3.31 -15.87 2.39
C GLY A 13 2.09 -15.47 1.56
N CYS A 14 2.25 -15.56 0.24
CA CYS A 14 1.24 -15.12 -0.73
C CYS A 14 1.40 -15.88 -2.04
N THR A 15 0.34 -16.02 -2.83
CA THR A 15 0.39 -16.56 -4.19
C THR A 15 0.36 -15.42 -5.21
N LYS A 16 1.15 -15.55 -6.29
CA LYS A 16 1.17 -14.56 -7.37
C LYS A 16 -0.09 -14.68 -8.24
N ILE A 17 -0.75 -13.55 -8.52
CA ILE A 17 -1.99 -13.52 -9.31
C ILE A 17 -1.95 -12.57 -10.51
N SER A 18 -0.92 -11.76 -10.63
CA SER A 18 -0.79 -10.80 -11.73
C SER A 18 0.66 -10.50 -12.05
N THR A 19 0.88 -9.77 -13.14
CA THR A 19 2.21 -9.31 -13.56
C THR A 19 2.89 -8.44 -12.51
N GLY A 20 2.12 -7.70 -11.70
CA GLY A 20 2.63 -6.91 -10.56
C GLY A 20 3.22 -7.76 -9.42
N CYS A 21 2.97 -9.06 -9.41
CA CYS A 21 3.55 -9.97 -8.43
C CYS A 21 4.88 -10.61 -8.88
N LYS A 22 5.35 -10.35 -10.13
CA LYS A 22 6.52 -11.03 -10.71
C LYS A 22 7.77 -10.87 -9.84
N TYR A 23 8.09 -9.64 -9.44
CA TYR A 23 9.28 -9.27 -8.65
C TYR A 23 8.90 -8.74 -7.27
N CYS A 24 7.84 -9.31 -6.67
CA CYS A 24 7.37 -8.89 -5.36
C CYS A 24 8.47 -9.00 -4.30
N TYR A 25 8.58 -7.95 -3.47
CA TYR A 25 9.59 -7.86 -2.43
C TYR A 25 9.48 -8.95 -1.36
N VAL A 26 8.29 -9.49 -1.12
CA VAL A 26 8.09 -10.59 -0.15
C VAL A 26 8.90 -11.81 -0.55
N TYR A 27 8.77 -12.26 -1.81
CA TYR A 27 9.52 -13.40 -2.32
C TYR A 27 11.03 -13.16 -2.30
N ARG A 28 11.46 -11.96 -2.70
CA ARG A 28 12.88 -11.58 -2.71
C ARG A 28 13.50 -11.54 -1.31
N GLN A 29 12.73 -11.07 -0.31
CA GLN A 29 13.19 -11.08 1.09
C GLN A 29 13.32 -12.51 1.62
N ASP A 30 12.34 -13.37 1.33
CA ASP A 30 12.39 -14.77 1.75
C ASP A 30 13.60 -15.51 1.15
N GLU A 31 13.90 -15.28 -0.14
CA GLU A 31 15.10 -15.81 -0.79
C GLU A 31 16.38 -15.31 -0.11
N MET A 32 16.45 -14.00 0.22
CA MET A 32 17.63 -13.39 0.85
C MET A 32 17.89 -13.93 2.26
N TYR A 33 16.85 -14.21 3.03
CA TYR A 33 16.97 -14.69 4.40
C TYR A 33 16.95 -16.24 4.50
N GLY A 34 17.05 -16.94 3.37
CA GLY A 34 17.12 -18.39 3.34
C GLY A 34 15.86 -19.10 3.86
N SER A 35 14.72 -18.42 3.79
CA SER A 35 13.43 -19.03 4.12
C SER A 35 13.06 -20.01 3.03
N LEU A 36 13.44 -21.29 3.22
CA LEU A 36 13.09 -22.41 2.34
C LEU A 36 11.58 -22.72 2.33
N THR A 37 10.83 -22.20 3.28
CA THR A 37 9.38 -22.22 3.21
C THR A 37 8.97 -21.21 2.16
N ALA A 38 8.55 -21.75 1.02
CA ALA A 38 8.14 -20.97 -0.12
C ALA A 38 7.26 -19.80 0.33
N SER A 39 7.56 -18.60 -0.16
CA SER A 39 6.71 -17.42 0.04
C SER A 39 5.26 -17.68 -0.37
N SER A 40 5.02 -18.72 -1.16
CA SER A 40 3.70 -19.22 -1.54
C SER A 40 2.97 -19.98 -0.43
N LEU A 41 3.68 -20.44 0.62
CA LEU A 41 3.05 -21.12 1.74
C LEU A 41 2.61 -20.11 2.80
N CYS A 42 1.31 -19.91 2.92
CA CYS A 42 0.74 -19.02 3.92
C CYS A 42 0.82 -19.64 5.32
N ARG A 43 1.32 -18.86 6.29
CA ARG A 43 1.44 -19.29 7.70
C ARG A 43 1.15 -18.13 8.65
N LYS A 44 0.51 -18.43 9.79
CA LYS A 44 0.36 -17.44 10.87
C LYS A 44 1.73 -16.98 11.37
N THR A 45 1.84 -15.69 11.70
CA THR A 45 3.03 -15.15 12.34
C THR A 45 2.90 -15.18 13.87
N ASN A 46 4.02 -15.02 14.57
CA ASN A 46 4.03 -14.85 16.03
C ASN A 46 3.33 -13.56 16.49
N ASN A 47 3.08 -12.65 15.55
CA ASN A 47 2.40 -11.38 15.77
C ASN A 47 0.91 -11.42 15.37
N PHE A 48 0.33 -12.61 15.18
CA PHE A 48 -1.07 -12.74 14.77
C PHE A 48 -2.03 -11.93 15.63
N CYS A 49 -1.89 -12.01 16.97
CA CYS A 49 -2.74 -11.27 17.92
C CYS A 49 -2.17 -9.91 18.33
N LEU A 50 -1.22 -9.34 17.60
CA LEU A 50 -0.54 -8.10 17.99
C LEU A 50 -1.49 -6.91 18.30
N PRO A 51 -2.57 -6.66 17.55
CA PRO A 51 -3.47 -5.53 17.82
C PRO A 51 -4.07 -5.56 19.22
N VAL A 52 -4.40 -6.74 19.72
CA VAL A 52 -5.04 -6.93 21.05
C VAL A 52 -4.05 -7.39 22.13
N LYS A 53 -2.77 -7.55 21.78
CA LYS A 53 -1.74 -7.95 22.73
C LYS A 53 -1.44 -6.83 23.73
N ARG A 54 -1.46 -7.15 25.01
CA ARG A 54 -1.23 -6.17 26.09
C ARG A 54 0.19 -6.25 26.63
N ARG A 55 0.65 -5.15 27.20
CA ARG A 55 1.84 -5.02 28.02
C ARG A 55 1.53 -5.44 29.47
N ARG A 56 2.55 -5.45 30.34
CA ARG A 56 2.39 -5.79 31.76
C ARG A 56 1.52 -4.77 32.53
N ASP A 57 1.52 -3.52 32.09
CA ASP A 57 0.70 -2.43 32.64
C ASP A 57 -0.76 -2.43 32.16
N GLY A 58 -1.15 -3.43 31.35
CA GLY A 58 -2.49 -3.56 30.80
C GLY A 58 -2.72 -2.78 29.50
N SER A 59 -1.83 -1.87 29.10
CA SER A 59 -1.94 -1.12 27.85
C SER A 59 -1.74 -2.01 26.61
N TYR A 60 -2.33 -1.65 25.47
CA TYR A 60 -2.08 -2.37 24.23
C TYR A 60 -0.65 -2.14 23.72
N LYS A 61 -0.06 -3.16 23.09
CA LYS A 61 1.28 -3.03 22.47
C LYS A 61 1.28 -2.03 21.33
N ILE A 62 0.22 -1.97 20.51
CA ILE A 62 -0.02 -0.91 19.56
C ILE A 62 -0.81 0.18 20.29
N PRO A 63 -0.23 1.37 20.53
CA PRO A 63 -0.94 2.47 21.21
C PRO A 63 -2.16 2.96 20.40
N PRO A 64 -3.15 3.61 21.06
CA PRO A 64 -4.24 4.29 20.38
C PRO A 64 -3.77 5.32 19.35
N GLY A 65 -4.61 5.63 18.36
CA GLY A 65 -4.36 6.65 17.35
C GLY A 65 -3.38 6.23 16.25
N LYS A 66 -2.92 4.97 16.23
CA LYS A 66 -2.01 4.49 15.18
C LYS A 66 -2.75 4.13 13.88
N ILE A 67 -2.06 4.31 12.77
CA ILE A 67 -2.39 3.69 11.49
C ILE A 67 -1.62 2.40 11.40
N VAL A 68 -2.34 1.28 11.34
CA VAL A 68 -1.78 -0.06 11.35
C VAL A 68 -1.72 -0.59 9.92
N PHE A 69 -0.53 -0.59 9.33
CA PHE A 69 -0.30 -1.24 8.05
C PHE A 69 -0.44 -2.75 8.19
N THR A 70 -1.48 -3.28 7.53
CA THR A 70 -1.97 -4.63 7.78
C THR A 70 -1.63 -5.54 6.62
N CYS A 71 -1.00 -6.68 6.92
CA CYS A 71 -0.75 -7.77 5.96
C CYS A 71 0.18 -7.42 4.78
N PHE A 72 1.22 -6.61 5.01
CA PHE A 72 2.16 -6.20 3.96
C PHE A 72 3.11 -7.33 3.52
N THR A 73 3.21 -8.42 4.29
CA THR A 73 3.97 -9.62 3.91
C THR A 73 3.11 -10.70 3.24
N SER A 74 1.87 -10.34 2.86
CA SER A 74 0.90 -11.21 2.19
C SER A 74 -0.17 -10.37 1.48
N ASP A 75 -1.38 -10.93 1.36
CA ASP A 75 -2.60 -10.22 0.94
C ASP A 75 -3.70 -10.56 1.95
N PHE A 76 -4.42 -9.55 2.47
CA PHE A 76 -5.44 -9.77 3.49
C PHE A 76 -6.62 -10.62 2.99
N LEU A 77 -6.85 -10.68 1.68
CA LEU A 77 -7.89 -11.47 1.05
C LEU A 77 -7.38 -12.80 0.45
N LEU A 78 -6.18 -13.25 0.86
CA LEU A 78 -5.64 -14.53 0.43
C LEU A 78 -6.55 -15.68 0.90
N LYS A 79 -6.87 -16.63 -0.01
CA LYS A 79 -7.75 -17.77 0.27
C LYS A 79 -7.22 -18.66 1.40
N ASP A 80 -5.92 -18.90 1.41
CA ASP A 80 -5.26 -19.75 2.42
C ASP A 80 -5.38 -19.21 3.86
N ALA A 81 -5.80 -17.95 4.01
CA ALA A 81 -6.02 -17.29 5.30
C ALA A 81 -7.50 -17.20 5.71
N ASP A 82 -8.43 -17.82 4.99
CA ASP A 82 -9.87 -17.70 5.23
C ASP A 82 -10.25 -18.11 6.65
N ASP A 83 -9.70 -19.21 7.16
CA ASP A 83 -9.96 -19.72 8.53
C ASP A 83 -9.49 -18.76 9.64
N TRP A 84 -8.59 -17.83 9.32
CA TRP A 84 -7.98 -16.92 10.30
C TRP A 84 -8.54 -15.51 10.21
N ARG A 85 -9.13 -15.14 9.11
CA ARG A 85 -9.55 -13.76 8.82
C ARG A 85 -10.63 -13.26 9.76
N GLN A 86 -11.56 -14.12 10.18
CA GLN A 86 -12.61 -13.73 11.13
C GLN A 86 -12.04 -13.31 12.48
N ASP A 87 -10.97 -13.96 12.94
CA ASP A 87 -10.25 -13.53 14.16
C ASP A 87 -9.61 -12.15 13.95
N CYS A 88 -9.08 -11.85 12.77
CA CYS A 88 -8.52 -10.55 12.45
C CYS A 88 -9.61 -9.45 12.46
N TRP A 89 -10.78 -9.72 11.87
CA TRP A 89 -11.90 -8.78 11.90
C TRP A 89 -12.36 -8.50 13.33
N ARG A 90 -12.40 -9.53 14.21
CA ARG A 90 -12.71 -9.35 15.63
C ARG A 90 -11.70 -8.41 16.29
N MET A 91 -10.41 -8.58 16.06
CA MET A 91 -9.36 -7.72 16.62
C MET A 91 -9.44 -6.29 16.08
N ILE A 92 -9.71 -6.09 14.80
CA ILE A 92 -9.92 -4.78 14.18
C ILE A 92 -11.11 -4.07 14.83
N ARG A 93 -12.21 -4.79 15.04
CA ARG A 93 -13.41 -4.27 15.67
C ARG A 93 -13.21 -3.91 17.16
N GLU A 94 -12.38 -4.66 17.89
CA GLU A 94 -11.98 -4.34 19.27
C GLU A 94 -11.14 -3.05 19.32
N ARG A 95 -10.33 -2.78 18.28
CA ARG A 95 -9.38 -1.68 18.23
C ARG A 95 -9.88 -0.51 17.38
N ARG A 96 -11.06 -0.01 17.67
CA ARG A 96 -11.64 1.19 17.02
C ARG A 96 -10.86 2.47 17.28
N ASP A 97 -9.93 2.43 18.22
CA ASP A 97 -8.97 3.48 18.54
C ASP A 97 -7.76 3.54 17.60
N CYS A 98 -7.66 2.63 16.62
CA CYS A 98 -6.64 2.58 15.58
C CYS A 98 -7.31 2.48 14.19
N PHE A 99 -6.62 2.96 13.15
CA PHE A 99 -7.01 2.73 11.76
C PHE A 99 -6.22 1.56 11.19
N PHE A 100 -6.90 0.64 10.49
CA PHE A 100 -6.26 -0.50 9.85
C PHE A 100 -6.27 -0.29 8.35
N PHE A 101 -5.09 -0.23 7.75
CA PHE A 101 -4.93 -0.04 6.32
C PHE A 101 -4.32 -1.29 5.67
N PHE A 102 -5.04 -1.91 4.76
CA PHE A 102 -4.49 -2.94 3.88
C PHE A 102 -4.79 -2.62 2.41
N PHE A 103 -3.93 -3.08 1.54
CA PHE A 103 -4.19 -3.06 0.10
C PHE A 103 -4.14 -4.48 -0.46
N THR A 104 -4.94 -4.70 -1.50
CA THR A 104 -5.14 -6.03 -2.07
C THR A 104 -5.12 -6.01 -3.59
N LYS A 105 -4.66 -7.11 -4.17
CA LYS A 105 -4.83 -7.43 -5.59
C LYS A 105 -6.01 -8.39 -5.84
N ARG A 106 -6.72 -8.79 -4.77
CA ARG A 106 -7.83 -9.77 -4.75
C ARG A 106 -9.14 -9.13 -4.37
N ILE A 107 -9.40 -7.92 -4.88
CA ILE A 107 -10.59 -7.15 -4.48
C ILE A 107 -11.91 -7.87 -4.81
N ASP A 108 -11.90 -8.72 -5.83
CA ASP A 108 -13.00 -9.60 -6.23
C ASP A 108 -13.43 -10.57 -5.11
N ARG A 109 -12.53 -10.88 -4.17
CA ARG A 109 -12.85 -11.76 -3.03
C ARG A 109 -13.41 -11.01 -1.80
N LEU A 110 -13.45 -9.67 -1.81
CA LEU A 110 -13.77 -8.94 -0.60
C LEU A 110 -15.13 -9.35 0.00
N ARG A 111 -16.19 -9.47 -0.82
CA ARG A 111 -17.55 -9.83 -0.34
C ARG A 111 -17.55 -11.13 0.48
N GLU A 112 -16.80 -12.15 0.03
CA GLU A 112 -16.68 -13.44 0.70
C GLU A 112 -15.87 -13.36 2.02
N CYS A 113 -15.02 -12.35 2.12
CA CYS A 113 -14.08 -12.17 3.21
C CYS A 113 -14.58 -11.25 4.33
N LEU A 114 -15.69 -10.55 4.12
CA LEU A 114 -16.25 -9.60 5.08
C LEU A 114 -16.85 -10.30 6.31
N PRO A 115 -16.80 -9.69 7.50
CA PRO A 115 -17.51 -10.21 8.65
C PRO A 115 -19.03 -9.94 8.53
N PRO A 116 -19.89 -10.72 9.21
CA PRO A 116 -21.35 -10.58 9.09
C PRO A 116 -21.90 -9.20 9.50
N ASP A 117 -21.19 -8.50 10.35
CA ASP A 117 -21.56 -7.18 10.88
C ASP A 117 -20.87 -6.01 10.15
N TRP A 118 -20.35 -6.25 8.95
CA TRP A 118 -19.62 -5.24 8.17
C TRP A 118 -20.48 -4.03 7.77
N GLY A 119 -21.74 -4.24 7.40
CA GLY A 119 -22.63 -3.18 6.89
C GLY A 119 -22.05 -2.45 5.68
N GLU A 120 -22.02 -1.13 5.74
CA GLU A 120 -21.43 -0.26 4.70
C GLU A 120 -19.93 -0.04 4.87
N GLY A 121 -19.30 -0.69 5.84
CA GLY A 121 -17.88 -0.60 6.14
C GLY A 121 -17.57 -0.08 7.54
N TYR A 122 -16.48 -0.56 8.12
CA TYR A 122 -15.99 -0.06 9.41
C TYR A 122 -15.32 1.32 9.24
N ASP A 123 -15.58 2.23 10.20
CA ASP A 123 -14.99 3.58 10.22
C ASP A 123 -13.47 3.60 10.38
N ASN A 124 -12.92 2.52 10.89
CA ASN A 124 -11.50 2.39 11.17
C ASN A 124 -10.76 1.44 10.20
N VAL A 125 -11.34 1.16 9.03
CA VAL A 125 -10.71 0.32 8.01
C VAL A 125 -10.58 1.06 6.69
N ILE A 126 -9.35 1.15 6.21
CA ILE A 126 -8.99 1.71 4.92
C ILE A 126 -8.63 0.56 3.99
N ILE A 127 -9.26 0.47 2.84
CA ILE A 127 -8.97 -0.56 1.83
C ILE A 127 -8.37 0.07 0.59
N GLY A 128 -7.17 -0.37 0.23
CA GLY A 128 -6.50 -0.01 -1.01
C GLY A 128 -6.72 -1.07 -2.09
N CYS A 129 -7.25 -0.67 -3.25
CA CYS A 129 -7.27 -1.54 -4.42
C CYS A 129 -5.99 -1.35 -5.23
N THR A 130 -5.19 -2.42 -5.34
CA THR A 130 -3.95 -2.35 -6.10
C THR A 130 -4.22 -2.61 -7.59
N VAL A 131 -3.71 -1.70 -8.43
CA VAL A 131 -3.69 -1.86 -9.90
C VAL A 131 -2.29 -1.55 -10.41
N GLU A 132 -1.80 -2.33 -11.36
CA GLU A 132 -0.44 -2.19 -11.87
C GLU A 132 -0.38 -1.90 -13.37
N ASN A 133 -1.47 -2.14 -14.09
CA ASN A 133 -1.61 -1.95 -15.53
C ASN A 133 -3.07 -1.71 -15.92
N ARG A 134 -3.34 -1.42 -17.20
CA ARG A 134 -4.68 -1.13 -17.74
C ARG A 134 -5.66 -2.27 -17.51
N ASP A 135 -5.23 -3.52 -17.76
CA ASP A 135 -6.09 -4.70 -17.59
C ASP A 135 -6.54 -4.86 -16.14
N ARG A 136 -5.62 -4.64 -15.18
CA ARG A 136 -5.95 -4.76 -13.75
C ARG A 136 -6.78 -3.58 -13.26
N ALA A 137 -6.56 -2.38 -13.81
CA ALA A 137 -7.43 -1.23 -13.53
C ALA A 137 -8.85 -1.47 -14.04
N ALA A 138 -9.00 -1.86 -15.30
CA ALA A 138 -10.30 -2.15 -15.92
C ALA A 138 -11.06 -3.30 -15.22
N TYR A 139 -10.34 -4.30 -14.71
CA TYR A 139 -10.96 -5.42 -13.98
C TYR A 139 -11.31 -5.07 -12.54
N ARG A 140 -10.34 -4.49 -11.77
CA ARG A 140 -10.49 -4.37 -10.31
C ARG A 140 -11.26 -3.13 -9.88
N LEU A 141 -11.11 -1.98 -10.58
CA LEU A 141 -11.70 -0.73 -10.12
C LEU A 141 -13.23 -0.70 -10.19
N PRO A 142 -13.90 -1.23 -11.22
CA PRO A 142 -15.37 -1.35 -11.20
C PRO A 142 -15.87 -2.18 -10.01
N ILE A 143 -15.26 -3.32 -9.73
CA ILE A 143 -15.59 -4.17 -8.58
C ILE A 143 -15.38 -3.40 -7.28
N PHE A 144 -14.23 -2.72 -7.14
CA PHE A 144 -13.88 -1.95 -5.95
C PHE A 144 -14.90 -0.84 -5.62
N LEU A 145 -15.40 -0.14 -6.64
CA LEU A 145 -16.36 0.93 -6.48
C LEU A 145 -17.75 0.45 -6.08
N ASP A 146 -18.12 -0.80 -6.44
CA ASP A 146 -19.41 -1.43 -6.11
C ASP A 146 -19.42 -2.08 -4.72
N LEU A 147 -18.28 -2.19 -4.06
CA LEU A 147 -18.19 -2.83 -2.75
C LEU A 147 -18.58 -1.87 -1.61
N PRO A 148 -19.16 -2.36 -0.50
CA PRO A 148 -19.49 -1.55 0.67
C PRO A 148 -18.21 -1.22 1.46
N ILE A 149 -17.49 -0.20 1.05
CA ILE A 149 -16.24 0.25 1.66
C ILE A 149 -16.40 1.73 2.01
N LYS A 150 -16.06 2.11 3.23
CA LYS A 150 -16.11 3.51 3.68
C LYS A 150 -14.89 4.30 3.18
N HIS A 151 -13.70 3.83 3.48
CA HIS A 151 -12.44 4.50 3.17
C HIS A 151 -11.71 3.78 2.04
N ARG A 152 -11.59 4.43 0.89
CA ARG A 152 -11.04 3.85 -0.34
C ARG A 152 -9.77 4.56 -0.80
N ALA A 153 -8.73 3.76 -1.10
CA ALA A 153 -7.54 4.23 -1.79
C ALA A 153 -7.28 3.41 -3.06
N ILE A 154 -6.79 4.04 -4.12
CA ILE A 154 -6.26 3.35 -5.30
C ILE A 154 -4.74 3.31 -5.17
N ILE A 155 -4.17 2.10 -5.24
CA ILE A 155 -2.73 1.87 -5.09
C ILE A 155 -2.15 1.38 -6.40
N ILE A 156 -1.43 2.24 -7.10
CA ILE A 156 -0.76 1.89 -8.36
C ILE A 156 0.68 1.46 -8.01
N ALA A 157 0.83 0.18 -7.63
CA ALA A 157 2.09 -0.37 -7.12
C ALA A 157 2.29 -1.86 -7.45
N PRO A 158 3.29 -2.17 -8.29
CA PRO A 158 4.12 -1.24 -9.07
C PRO A 158 3.37 -0.67 -10.29
N MET A 159 3.67 0.57 -10.67
CA MET A 159 3.20 1.12 -11.93
C MET A 159 4.03 0.55 -13.08
N LEU A 160 3.38 -0.13 -14.02
CA LEU A 160 4.06 -0.89 -15.08
C LEU A 160 3.85 -0.32 -16.47
N GLU A 161 2.88 0.55 -16.64
CA GLU A 161 2.55 1.24 -17.87
C GLU A 161 1.70 2.49 -17.58
N GLN A 162 1.44 3.29 -18.59
CA GLN A 162 0.49 4.38 -18.50
C GLN A 162 -0.95 3.84 -18.36
N ILE A 163 -1.71 4.35 -17.39
CA ILE A 163 -3.06 3.87 -17.05
C ILE A 163 -4.01 5.07 -17.03
N ASP A 164 -5.16 4.94 -17.64
CA ASP A 164 -6.28 5.87 -17.42
C ASP A 164 -7.17 5.35 -16.30
N ILE A 165 -7.16 6.05 -15.16
CA ILE A 165 -8.03 5.79 -14.02
C ILE A 165 -9.13 6.86 -13.87
N SER A 166 -9.17 7.85 -14.74
CA SER A 166 -10.12 8.97 -14.65
C SER A 166 -11.60 8.56 -14.61
N PRO A 167 -12.05 7.45 -15.27
CA PRO A 167 -13.43 6.99 -15.17
C PRO A 167 -13.81 6.47 -13.78
N TYR A 168 -12.82 6.14 -12.94
CA TYR A 168 -13.00 5.53 -11.62
C TYR A 168 -12.79 6.53 -10.48
N LEU A 169 -12.37 7.76 -10.78
CA LEU A 169 -12.13 8.80 -9.77
C LEU A 169 -13.40 9.57 -9.45
N SER A 170 -13.74 9.62 -8.18
CA SER A 170 -14.85 10.39 -7.62
C SER A 170 -14.54 10.74 -6.17
N GLU A 171 -15.45 11.47 -5.50
CA GLU A 171 -15.38 11.79 -4.07
C GLU A 171 -15.33 10.53 -3.15
N LYS A 172 -15.64 9.35 -3.69
CA LYS A 172 -15.51 8.08 -2.96
C LYS A 172 -14.06 7.61 -2.83
N ILE A 173 -13.13 8.16 -3.62
CA ILE A 173 -11.70 7.84 -3.56
C ILE A 173 -11.00 8.92 -2.77
N GLU A 174 -10.46 8.53 -1.62
CA GLU A 174 -9.82 9.47 -0.69
C GLU A 174 -8.32 9.64 -0.95
N GLU A 175 -7.70 8.71 -1.69
CA GLU A 175 -6.30 8.81 -2.08
C GLU A 175 -5.96 7.93 -3.29
N VAL A 176 -5.06 8.44 -4.15
CA VAL A 176 -4.36 7.65 -5.17
C VAL A 176 -2.87 7.69 -4.86
N SER A 177 -2.26 6.53 -4.61
CA SER A 177 -0.83 6.42 -4.35
C SER A 177 -0.12 5.66 -5.46
N VAL A 178 1.00 6.21 -5.96
CA VAL A 178 1.77 5.64 -7.07
C VAL A 178 3.18 5.26 -6.62
N SER A 179 3.63 4.07 -7.05
CA SER A 179 4.98 3.56 -6.77
C SER A 179 5.55 2.80 -7.96
N GLY A 180 6.83 3.04 -8.24
CA GLY A 180 7.62 2.15 -9.10
C GLY A 180 8.00 0.85 -8.39
N GLU A 181 8.51 -0.12 -9.15
CA GLU A 181 8.93 -1.43 -8.65
C GLU A 181 10.30 -1.37 -7.97
N SER A 182 10.46 -2.01 -6.83
CA SER A 182 11.73 -2.07 -6.11
C SER A 182 12.51 -3.35 -6.41
N GLY A 183 13.86 -3.30 -6.31
CA GLY A 183 14.74 -4.45 -6.46
C GLY A 183 15.51 -4.46 -7.78
N ILE A 184 16.55 -5.30 -7.85
CA ILE A 184 17.51 -5.31 -8.97
C ILE A 184 16.86 -5.64 -10.33
N ASN A 185 15.82 -6.46 -10.33
CA ASN A 185 15.08 -6.88 -11.53
C ASN A 185 13.83 -6.03 -11.77
N ALA A 186 13.73 -4.86 -11.11
CA ALA A 186 12.58 -3.98 -11.24
C ALA A 186 12.37 -3.55 -12.71
N ARG A 187 11.13 -3.48 -13.12
CA ARG A 187 10.78 -2.88 -14.43
C ARG A 187 10.81 -1.36 -14.31
N PRO A 188 11.23 -0.66 -15.36
CA PRO A 188 11.28 0.79 -15.33
C PRO A 188 9.89 1.41 -15.09
N CYS A 189 9.86 2.47 -14.26
CA CYS A 189 8.70 3.33 -14.09
C CYS A 189 8.99 4.68 -14.76
N ASN A 190 8.12 5.12 -15.67
CA ASN A 190 8.28 6.39 -16.35
C ASN A 190 7.61 7.52 -15.57
N TYR A 191 8.31 8.63 -15.38
CA TYR A 191 7.82 9.81 -14.70
C TYR A 191 6.59 10.43 -15.39
N ASP A 192 6.54 10.42 -16.71
CA ASP A 192 5.40 10.93 -17.48
C ASP A 192 4.10 10.20 -17.15
N TRP A 193 4.16 8.90 -16.87
CA TRP A 193 2.99 8.13 -16.44
C TRP A 193 2.49 8.60 -15.09
N ILE A 194 3.43 8.92 -14.18
CA ILE A 194 3.11 9.42 -12.84
C ILE A 194 2.46 10.80 -12.93
N LEU A 195 3.01 11.69 -13.78
CA LEU A 195 2.44 13.02 -14.03
C LEU A 195 1.03 12.94 -14.64
N ASP A 196 0.80 11.94 -15.52
CA ASP A 196 -0.53 11.73 -16.09
C ASP A 196 -1.55 11.29 -15.02
N ILE A 197 -1.20 10.36 -14.14
CA ILE A 197 -2.07 9.99 -12.99
C ILE A 197 -2.34 11.22 -12.11
N ARG A 198 -1.30 12.02 -11.82
CA ARG A 198 -1.46 13.25 -11.05
C ARG A 198 -2.45 14.21 -11.72
N ARG A 199 -2.34 14.42 -13.04
CA ARG A 199 -3.26 15.26 -13.81
C ARG A 199 -4.71 14.77 -13.67
N GLN A 200 -4.95 13.46 -13.85
CA GLN A 200 -6.27 12.84 -13.68
C GLN A 200 -6.83 13.09 -12.26
N CYS A 201 -5.99 12.97 -11.23
CA CYS A 201 -6.37 13.23 -9.84
C CYS A 201 -6.72 14.71 -9.60
N LEU A 202 -5.93 15.65 -10.16
CA LEU A 202 -6.20 17.07 -10.07
C LEU A 202 -7.55 17.44 -10.69
N GLU A 203 -7.83 16.94 -11.91
CA GLU A 203 -9.09 17.19 -12.62
C GLU A 203 -10.31 16.70 -11.84
N LYS A 204 -10.17 15.61 -11.10
CA LYS A 204 -11.23 14.98 -10.29
C LYS A 204 -11.20 15.42 -8.81
N LYS A 205 -10.26 16.27 -8.43
CA LYS A 205 -10.06 16.71 -7.04
C LYS A 205 -9.88 15.56 -6.06
N VAL A 206 -9.10 14.54 -6.45
CA VAL A 206 -8.73 13.39 -5.61
C VAL A 206 -7.29 13.57 -5.13
N PRO A 207 -6.98 13.40 -3.84
CA PRO A 207 -5.61 13.45 -3.33
C PRO A 207 -4.70 12.45 -4.03
N PHE A 208 -3.44 12.88 -4.28
CA PHE A 208 -2.44 12.10 -4.99
C PHE A 208 -1.12 12.11 -4.23
N THR A 209 -0.49 10.94 -4.10
CA THR A 209 0.81 10.76 -3.47
C THR A 209 1.77 9.99 -4.39
N PHE A 210 2.93 10.57 -4.67
CA PHE A 210 4.04 9.86 -5.30
C PHE A 210 4.91 9.21 -4.22
N HIS A 211 4.63 7.96 -3.88
CA HIS A 211 5.22 7.29 -2.73
C HIS A 211 6.69 6.88 -2.92
N GLN A 212 7.06 6.29 -4.07
CA GLN A 212 8.45 5.93 -4.40
C GLN A 212 8.72 5.82 -5.90
N THR A 213 9.94 6.14 -6.31
CA THR A 213 10.38 6.07 -7.71
C THR A 213 10.48 4.64 -8.26
N GLY A 214 10.74 3.68 -7.40
CA GLY A 214 11.22 2.36 -7.82
C GLY A 214 12.73 2.35 -8.03
N ALA A 215 13.29 1.17 -8.37
CA ALA A 215 14.72 1.00 -8.57
C ALA A 215 15.20 1.49 -9.94
N HIS A 216 14.35 1.36 -10.97
CA HIS A 216 14.62 1.83 -12.33
C HIS A 216 13.58 2.90 -12.69
N PHE A 217 14.03 4.12 -12.90
CA PHE A 217 13.18 5.27 -13.09
C PHE A 217 13.55 6.03 -14.36
N ILE A 218 12.58 6.31 -15.22
CA ILE A 218 12.79 7.06 -16.45
C ILE A 218 12.23 8.47 -16.29
N LYS A 219 13.08 9.48 -16.53
CA LYS A 219 12.71 10.89 -16.58
C LYS A 219 13.45 11.56 -17.75
N ASP A 220 12.75 12.33 -18.57
CA ASP A 220 13.28 13.03 -19.73
C ASP A 220 14.07 12.09 -20.68
N GLY A 221 13.53 10.89 -20.90
CA GLY A 221 14.15 9.86 -21.74
C GLY A 221 15.38 9.17 -21.14
N LYS A 222 15.83 9.57 -19.94
CA LYS A 222 17.01 9.00 -19.28
C LYS A 222 16.60 8.01 -18.20
N LEU A 223 17.29 6.85 -18.16
CA LEU A 223 17.12 5.83 -17.13
C LEU A 223 18.02 6.11 -15.91
N TYR A 224 17.41 6.17 -14.74
CA TYR A 224 18.09 6.31 -13.45
C TYR A 224 17.97 5.02 -12.65
N ASN A 225 19.10 4.54 -12.09
CA ASN A 225 19.14 3.43 -11.15
C ASN A 225 19.15 3.99 -9.73
N ILE A 226 18.04 3.86 -9.00
CA ILE A 226 17.86 4.49 -7.70
C ILE A 226 17.97 3.44 -6.59
N PRO A 227 19.01 3.52 -5.73
CA PRO A 227 19.15 2.62 -4.59
C PRO A 227 17.94 2.65 -3.66
N ARG A 228 17.60 1.49 -3.07
CA ARG A 228 16.40 1.31 -2.23
C ARG A 228 16.20 2.41 -1.18
N LYS A 229 17.28 2.80 -0.51
CA LYS A 229 17.27 3.82 0.56
C LYS A 229 16.87 5.23 0.10
N TYR A 230 16.92 5.50 -1.22
CA TYR A 230 16.60 6.82 -1.78
C TYR A 230 15.27 6.86 -2.55
N GLN A 231 14.62 5.73 -2.82
CA GLN A 231 13.43 5.68 -3.67
C GLN A 231 12.27 6.54 -3.14
N ILE A 232 12.07 6.56 -1.82
CA ILE A 232 11.03 7.38 -1.19
C ILE A 232 11.45 8.86 -1.15
N SER A 233 12.67 9.16 -0.72
CA SER A 233 13.14 10.54 -0.63
C SER A 233 13.22 11.23 -1.99
N GLN A 234 13.57 10.51 -3.06
CA GLN A 234 13.55 11.04 -4.41
C GLN A 234 12.13 11.32 -4.91
N ALA A 235 11.16 10.46 -4.62
CA ALA A 235 9.77 10.72 -4.94
C ALA A 235 9.25 11.98 -4.24
N LYS A 236 9.60 12.18 -2.95
CA LYS A 236 9.24 13.39 -2.20
C LYS A 236 9.88 14.65 -2.74
N LYS A 237 11.14 14.59 -3.17
CA LYS A 237 11.85 15.71 -3.81
C LYS A 237 11.18 16.17 -5.12
N ALA A 238 10.41 15.32 -5.78
CA ALA A 238 9.63 15.70 -6.95
C ALA A 238 8.60 16.80 -6.64
N GLY A 239 8.14 16.92 -5.38
CA GLY A 239 7.23 17.96 -4.94
C GLY A 239 5.85 17.95 -5.64
N ILE A 240 5.42 16.79 -6.16
CA ILE A 240 4.23 16.67 -7.01
C ILE A 240 2.99 16.14 -6.30
N ASP A 241 3.09 15.84 -5.01
CA ASP A 241 1.94 15.40 -4.23
C ASP A 241 0.81 16.45 -4.27
N TYR A 242 -0.43 15.96 -4.28
CA TYR A 242 -1.61 16.80 -4.27
C TYR A 242 -2.52 16.44 -3.12
N LYS A 243 -2.77 17.38 -2.22
CA LYS A 243 -3.52 17.18 -1.00
C LYS A 243 -4.73 18.11 -0.95
N ILE A 244 -5.87 17.56 -0.56
CA ILE A 244 -7.10 18.31 -0.30
C ILE A 244 -7.65 17.84 1.05
N GLY A 245 -7.83 18.75 2.00
CA GLY A 245 -8.42 18.41 3.30
C GLY A 245 -7.50 17.56 4.19
N LYS A 246 -8.07 16.68 5.00
CA LYS A 246 -7.30 15.74 5.84
C LYS A 246 -6.89 14.55 5.00
N ASN A 247 -5.59 14.23 4.98
CA ASN A 247 -5.10 13.00 4.36
C ASN A 247 -5.67 11.78 5.07
N LEU A 248 -6.05 10.76 4.31
CA LEU A 248 -6.48 9.46 4.81
C LEU A 248 -5.40 8.82 5.68
N VAL A 249 -4.15 8.96 5.24
CA VAL A 249 -2.95 8.52 5.96
C VAL A 249 -2.11 9.75 6.26
N PRO A 250 -1.99 10.19 7.52
CA PRO A 250 -1.12 11.29 7.89
C PRO A 250 0.34 10.97 7.53
N GLU A 251 1.08 11.95 7.04
CA GLU A 251 2.50 11.77 6.71
C GLU A 251 3.39 11.72 7.95
N PRO A 252 4.52 10.96 7.91
CA PRO A 252 5.56 11.09 8.91
C PRO A 252 6.13 12.51 8.89
N ALA A 253 6.53 13.01 10.06
CA ALA A 253 7.13 14.34 10.17
C ALA A 253 8.38 14.47 9.27
N GLN A 254 8.56 15.63 8.62
CA GLN A 254 9.63 15.93 7.67
C GLN A 254 11.05 15.60 8.22
N GLU A 255 11.23 15.73 9.54
CA GLU A 255 12.52 15.50 10.22
C GLU A 255 13.07 14.07 10.15
N GLU A 256 12.24 13.06 9.95
CA GLU A 256 12.71 11.67 9.81
C GLU A 256 13.27 11.36 8.41
N LEU A 257 12.99 12.19 7.43
CA LEU A 257 13.36 11.98 6.02
C LEU A 257 14.67 12.67 5.64
N ASP A 258 14.99 13.77 6.28
CA ASP A 258 16.17 14.59 5.96
C ASP A 258 17.48 13.99 6.45
N LYS A 259 17.43 13.10 7.45
CA LYS A 259 18.65 12.48 8.04
C LYS A 259 19.40 11.52 7.12
N ASN A 260 18.83 11.12 5.96
CA ASN A 260 19.40 10.11 5.07
C ASN A 260 19.56 10.55 3.60
N SER A 261 19.50 11.82 3.27
CA SER A 261 19.56 12.28 1.88
C SER A 261 20.92 12.92 1.57
N PRO A 262 21.82 12.27 0.80
CA PRO A 262 23.00 12.95 0.27
C PRO A 262 22.57 13.93 -0.82
N SER A 263 23.21 15.11 -0.80
CA SER A 263 23.07 16.19 -1.79
C SER A 263 23.43 15.82 -3.25
N GLN A 264 23.95 14.62 -3.48
CA GLN A 264 24.50 14.20 -4.78
C GLN A 264 23.55 13.42 -5.71
N LEU A 265 22.28 13.24 -5.36
CA LEU A 265 21.29 12.50 -6.18
C LEU A 265 20.07 13.35 -6.53
N SER A 266 20.20 14.65 -6.68
CA SER A 266 19.12 15.51 -7.13
C SER A 266 19.08 15.52 -8.66
N PHE A 267 18.21 14.71 -9.28
CA PHE A 267 17.88 14.80 -10.71
C PHE A 267 16.62 15.68 -10.94
N TRP A 268 16.20 16.40 -9.91
CA TRP A 268 15.07 17.33 -9.97
C TRP A 268 15.48 18.80 -10.20
N GLU A 269 16.77 19.11 -10.09
CA GLU A 269 17.32 20.49 -10.13
C GLU A 269 17.83 20.91 -11.53
N GLU A 270 17.53 20.17 -12.60
CA GLU A 270 17.87 20.55 -13.97
C GLU A 270 16.65 21.04 -14.76
#